data_98f4b842038212d0f0ed4b21954bf333
#
_entry.id   98f4b842038212d0f0ed4b21954bf333
#
_cell.length_a   1.000
_cell.length_b   1.000
_cell.length_c   1.000
_cell.angle_alpha   90.00
_cell.angle_beta   90.00
_cell.angle_gamma   90.00
#
_symmetry.space_group_name_H-M   'P 1'
#
loop_
_entity.id
_entity.type
_entity.pdbx_description
1 polymer ?
#
loop_
_entity_poly.entity_id
_entity_poly.type
_entity_poly.pdbx_seq_one_letter_code
_entity_poly.pdbx_strand_id
1 'polypeptide(L)'
;DPTADSLHVGHFVSLMVASHMQKCGHKPIILVGGGTATIGDPSGKTDMRKMMTRETINHNVECIKKQIEKFVSFEGENSAIIVNNADWLLDLNFVQFMRDIGSLFSVNKMLAAECYKQRLETGLTFFEMSYMLMQSYDFLHLYETYGCKLEMGGNDQWSNILGGVDLIRRIGKDDSYGLTFKLL
;
A
#
# COMPACT_ATOMS: atom_id res chain seq x y z
N ASP A 1 3.46 -0.99 5.83
CA ASP A 1 4.79 -0.40 5.97
C ASP A 1 5.57 -1.09 7.09
N PRO A 2 6.82 -1.49 6.88
CA PRO A 2 7.67 -2.18 7.86
C PRO A 2 8.25 -1.20 8.90
N THR A 3 7.38 -0.64 9.73
CA THR A 3 7.75 0.35 10.75
C THR A 3 8.29 -0.27 12.04
N ALA A 4 8.25 -1.60 12.15
CA ALA A 4 8.83 -2.40 13.22
C ALA A 4 9.27 -3.76 12.67
N ASP A 5 10.09 -4.48 13.42
CA ASP A 5 10.59 -5.82 13.09
C ASP A 5 9.58 -6.94 13.32
N SER A 6 8.41 -6.61 13.87
CA SER A 6 7.37 -7.57 14.23
C SER A 6 5.99 -7.09 13.85
N LEU A 7 5.15 -8.04 13.44
CA LEU A 7 3.73 -7.85 13.22
C LEU A 7 3.00 -7.80 14.56
N HIS A 8 1.98 -6.96 14.64
CA HIS A 8 1.09 -6.91 15.80
C HIS A 8 -0.33 -7.39 15.41
N VAL A 9 -1.22 -7.50 16.38
CA VAL A 9 -2.57 -8.03 16.20
C VAL A 9 -3.37 -7.30 15.09
N GLY A 10 -3.13 -6.01 14.87
CA GLY A 10 -3.78 -5.26 13.79
C GLY A 10 -3.43 -5.78 12.39
N HIS A 11 -2.22 -6.29 12.17
CA HIS A 11 -1.83 -6.92 10.89
C HIS A 11 -2.43 -8.31 10.72
N PHE A 12 -2.79 -8.98 11.83
CA PHE A 12 -3.32 -10.32 11.81
C PHE A 12 -4.59 -10.44 10.96
N VAL A 13 -5.50 -9.47 11.06
CA VAL A 13 -6.74 -9.49 10.27
C VAL A 13 -6.44 -9.53 8.77
N SER A 14 -5.55 -8.67 8.29
CA SER A 14 -5.17 -8.61 6.86
C SER A 14 -4.58 -9.95 6.39
N LEU A 15 -3.70 -10.55 7.19
CA LEU A 15 -3.09 -11.84 6.88
C LEU A 15 -4.10 -12.99 6.91
N MET A 16 -5.06 -12.96 7.85
CA MET A 16 -6.15 -13.94 7.88
C MET A 16 -7.06 -13.83 6.67
N VAL A 17 -7.39 -12.61 6.24
CA VAL A 17 -8.17 -12.41 4.99
C VAL A 17 -7.40 -12.98 3.80
N ALA A 18 -6.11 -12.65 3.65
CA ALA A 18 -5.27 -13.19 2.58
C ALA A 18 -5.21 -14.73 2.61
N SER A 19 -5.06 -15.33 3.80
CA SER A 19 -5.07 -16.79 3.99
C SER A 19 -6.40 -17.41 3.58
N HIS A 20 -7.53 -16.80 3.95
CA HIS A 20 -8.85 -17.29 3.53
C HIS A 20 -9.05 -17.18 2.01
N MET A 21 -8.66 -16.07 1.41
CA MET A 21 -8.71 -15.90 -0.04
C MET A 21 -7.87 -16.99 -0.75
N GLN A 22 -6.68 -17.30 -0.23
CA GLN A 22 -5.83 -18.35 -0.77
C GLN A 22 -6.52 -19.73 -0.70
N LYS A 23 -7.15 -20.07 0.42
CA LYS A 23 -7.92 -21.31 0.58
C LYS A 23 -9.12 -21.40 -0.35
N CYS A 24 -9.66 -20.26 -0.78
CA CYS A 24 -10.75 -20.18 -1.76
C CYS A 24 -10.27 -20.17 -3.23
N GLY A 25 -9.00 -20.43 -3.49
CA GLY A 25 -8.46 -20.55 -4.84
C GLY A 25 -7.86 -19.27 -5.41
N HIS A 26 -7.79 -18.18 -4.62
CA HIS A 26 -7.12 -16.95 -5.06
C HIS A 26 -5.62 -16.99 -4.78
N LYS A 27 -4.86 -16.23 -5.55
CA LYS A 27 -3.41 -16.09 -5.39
C LYS A 27 -3.09 -14.76 -4.68
N PRO A 28 -2.76 -14.76 -3.38
CA PRO A 28 -2.44 -13.54 -2.67
C PRO A 28 -1.11 -12.93 -3.13
N ILE A 29 -1.10 -11.59 -3.26
CA ILE A 29 0.10 -10.80 -3.38
C ILE A 29 0.25 -10.02 -2.08
N ILE A 30 1.31 -10.28 -1.34
CA ILE A 30 1.60 -9.60 -0.08
C ILE A 30 2.60 -8.48 -0.37
N LEU A 31 2.10 -7.26 -0.38
CA LEU A 31 2.93 -6.08 -0.59
C LEU A 31 3.55 -5.61 0.72
N VAL A 32 4.87 -5.53 0.76
CA VAL A 32 5.62 -4.91 1.85
C VAL A 32 6.07 -3.52 1.42
N GLY A 33 5.67 -2.51 2.17
CA GLY A 33 5.90 -1.11 1.84
C GLY A 33 7.29 -0.60 2.22
N GLY A 34 8.38 -1.23 1.70
CA GLY A 34 9.75 -0.77 1.99
C GLY A 34 10.08 0.59 1.40
N GLY A 35 9.51 0.94 0.25
CA GLY A 35 9.62 2.26 -0.36
C GLY A 35 8.76 3.31 0.37
N THR A 36 7.48 3.01 0.57
CA THR A 36 6.54 3.91 1.26
C THR A 36 6.88 4.13 2.73
N ALA A 37 7.54 3.18 3.40
CA ALA A 37 8.02 3.35 4.77
C ALA A 37 9.07 4.47 4.93
N THR A 38 9.74 4.87 3.85
CA THR A 38 10.66 6.02 3.88
C THR A 38 9.93 7.35 4.08
N ILE A 39 8.65 7.40 3.74
CA ILE A 39 7.75 8.56 3.91
C ILE A 39 6.87 8.37 5.15
N GLY A 40 6.19 7.26 5.24
CA GLY A 40 5.24 6.95 6.30
C GLY A 40 3.81 7.37 5.98
N ASP A 41 2.89 6.43 6.14
CA ASP A 41 1.45 6.64 5.93
C ASP A 41 0.88 7.66 6.93
N PRO A 42 0.29 8.77 6.47
CA PRO A 42 -0.37 9.75 7.33
C PRO A 42 -1.76 9.30 7.82
N SER A 43 -2.35 8.24 7.23
CA SER A 43 -3.71 7.78 7.54
C SER A 43 -3.87 7.44 9.02
N GLY A 44 -4.91 7.99 9.67
CA GLY A 44 -5.22 7.75 11.07
C GLY A 44 -4.18 8.29 12.06
N LYS A 45 -3.32 9.24 11.67
CA LYS A 45 -2.30 9.87 12.51
C LYS A 45 -2.50 11.36 12.63
N THR A 46 -2.20 11.89 13.82
CA THR A 46 -2.23 13.33 14.10
C THR A 46 -0.87 13.99 13.87
N ASP A 47 0.21 13.24 14.00
CA ASP A 47 1.58 13.73 13.92
C ASP A 47 2.36 13.05 12.79
N MET A 48 3.36 13.77 12.26
CA MET A 48 4.28 13.24 11.26
C MET A 48 5.11 12.08 11.86
N ARG A 49 5.28 10.99 11.10
CA ARG A 49 6.09 9.86 11.52
C ARG A 49 7.57 10.21 11.54
N LYS A 50 8.29 9.63 12.50
CA LYS A 50 9.76 9.70 12.54
C LYS A 50 10.33 8.92 11.34
N MET A 51 11.18 9.60 10.57
CA MET A 51 11.87 8.94 9.45
C MET A 51 12.84 7.87 9.94
N MET A 52 12.78 6.70 9.31
CA MET A 52 13.68 5.58 9.59
C MET A 52 14.81 5.52 8.55
N THR A 53 15.94 4.93 8.94
CA THR A 53 17.02 4.66 7.98
C THR A 53 16.66 3.51 7.04
N ARG A 54 17.26 3.48 5.86
CA ARG A 54 17.05 2.38 4.89
C ARG A 54 17.47 1.03 5.47
N GLU A 55 18.54 0.99 6.25
CA GLU A 55 19.03 -0.22 6.91
C GLU A 55 17.99 -0.78 7.89
N THR A 56 17.37 0.10 8.71
CA THR A 56 16.29 -0.30 9.63
C THR A 56 15.08 -0.82 8.86
N ILE A 57 14.66 -0.14 7.79
CA ILE A 57 13.54 -0.58 6.95
C ILE A 57 13.83 -1.95 6.34
N ASN A 58 14.99 -2.15 5.74
CA ASN A 58 15.37 -3.42 5.12
C ASN A 58 15.40 -4.57 6.14
N HIS A 59 15.94 -4.32 7.34
CA HIS A 59 15.90 -5.30 8.43
C HIS A 59 14.46 -5.68 8.80
N ASN A 60 13.59 -4.70 8.97
CA ASN A 60 12.19 -4.93 9.30
C ASN A 60 11.46 -5.71 8.19
N VAL A 61 11.71 -5.39 6.91
CA VAL A 61 11.17 -6.13 5.76
C VAL A 61 11.47 -7.62 5.87
N GLU A 62 12.74 -7.98 6.12
CA GLU A 62 13.14 -9.39 6.23
C GLU A 62 12.52 -10.08 7.45
N CYS A 63 12.39 -9.37 8.57
CA CYS A 63 11.71 -9.89 9.76
C CYS A 63 10.22 -10.16 9.51
N ILE A 64 9.54 -9.23 8.83
CA ILE A 64 8.12 -9.34 8.51
C ILE A 64 7.86 -10.47 7.50
N LYS A 65 8.68 -10.62 6.46
CA LYS A 65 8.57 -11.72 5.49
C LYS A 65 8.52 -13.09 6.18
N LYS A 66 9.45 -13.35 7.10
CA LYS A 66 9.51 -14.61 7.87
C LYS A 66 8.25 -14.86 8.74
N GLN A 67 7.58 -13.80 9.18
CA GLN A 67 6.36 -13.92 9.95
C GLN A 67 5.15 -14.20 9.05
N ILE A 68 5.08 -13.60 7.86
CA ILE A 68 4.03 -13.79 6.86
C ILE A 68 3.96 -15.25 6.40
N GLU A 69 5.10 -15.93 6.26
CA GLU A 69 5.20 -17.34 5.86
C GLU A 69 4.40 -18.30 6.77
N LYS A 70 4.03 -17.86 7.97
CA LYS A 70 3.20 -18.65 8.89
C LYS A 70 1.70 -18.58 8.58
N PHE A 71 1.27 -17.66 7.75
CA PHE A 71 -0.14 -17.37 7.47
C PHE A 71 -0.58 -17.79 6.06
N VAL A 72 0.29 -17.66 5.09
CA VAL A 72 0.04 -17.97 3.68
C VAL A 72 1.06 -18.97 3.15
N SER A 73 0.64 -19.82 2.22
CA SER A 73 1.53 -20.79 1.56
C SER A 73 2.22 -20.15 0.35
N PHE A 74 3.49 -20.40 0.20
CA PHE A 74 4.30 -20.03 -0.95
C PHE A 74 4.54 -21.22 -1.91
N GLU A 75 3.80 -22.31 -1.70
CA GLU A 75 3.85 -23.51 -2.52
C GLU A 75 2.47 -23.84 -3.10
N GLY A 76 2.45 -24.64 -4.17
CA GLY A 76 1.22 -25.09 -4.82
C GLY A 76 0.68 -24.10 -5.86
N GLU A 77 -0.48 -24.44 -6.42
CA GLU A 77 -1.10 -23.71 -7.54
C GLU A 77 -1.47 -22.25 -7.16
N ASN A 78 -1.97 -22.05 -5.93
CA ASN A 78 -2.36 -20.74 -5.41
C ASN A 78 -1.26 -20.14 -4.51
N SER A 79 0.02 -20.44 -4.80
CA SER A 79 1.15 -19.91 -4.03
C SER A 79 1.08 -18.38 -3.93
N ALA A 80 1.21 -17.87 -2.70
CA ALA A 80 1.35 -16.44 -2.48
C ALA A 80 2.68 -15.92 -3.04
N ILE A 81 2.75 -14.63 -3.34
CA ILE A 81 4.00 -13.93 -3.62
C ILE A 81 4.19 -12.78 -2.65
N ILE A 82 5.43 -12.53 -2.24
CA ILE A 82 5.78 -11.34 -1.47
C ILE A 82 6.54 -10.41 -2.40
N VAL A 83 6.13 -9.14 -2.43
CA VAL A 83 6.77 -8.09 -3.20
C VAL A 83 7.10 -6.91 -2.29
N ASN A 84 8.12 -6.13 -2.65
CA ASN A 84 8.51 -4.93 -1.92
C ASN A 84 8.41 -3.73 -2.86
N ASN A 85 7.61 -2.74 -2.50
CA ASN A 85 7.47 -1.57 -3.36
C ASN A 85 8.72 -0.70 -3.48
N ALA A 86 9.74 -0.94 -2.66
CA ALA A 86 11.05 -0.33 -2.85
C ALA A 86 11.66 -0.69 -4.22
N ASP A 87 11.33 -1.87 -4.76
CA ASP A 87 11.89 -2.39 -6.01
C ASP A 87 11.45 -1.57 -7.23
N TRP A 88 10.36 -0.84 -7.16
CA TRP A 88 9.90 0.05 -8.24
C TRP A 88 9.80 1.52 -7.85
N LEU A 89 9.48 1.85 -6.60
CA LEU A 89 9.30 3.24 -6.19
C LEU A 89 10.62 4.01 -6.08
N LEU A 90 11.71 3.35 -5.65
CA LEU A 90 12.98 4.03 -5.41
C LEU A 90 13.74 4.39 -6.68
N ASP A 91 13.42 3.73 -7.80
CA ASP A 91 14.05 3.97 -9.11
C ASP A 91 13.20 4.86 -10.03
N LEU A 92 12.04 5.36 -9.54
CA LEU A 92 11.18 6.24 -10.32
C LEU A 92 11.88 7.57 -10.64
N ASN A 93 11.84 7.94 -11.92
CA ASN A 93 12.19 9.31 -12.28
C ASN A 93 11.08 10.26 -11.83
N PHE A 94 11.42 11.18 -10.93
CA PHE A 94 10.45 12.09 -10.31
C PHE A 94 9.64 12.90 -11.35
N VAL A 95 10.31 13.48 -12.34
CA VAL A 95 9.63 14.33 -13.35
C VAL A 95 8.69 13.50 -14.21
N GLN A 96 9.12 12.31 -14.61
CA GLN A 96 8.28 11.40 -15.40
C GLN A 96 7.08 10.91 -14.59
N PHE A 97 7.29 10.52 -13.35
CA PHE A 97 6.22 10.09 -12.44
C PHE A 97 5.17 11.19 -12.22
N MET A 98 5.61 12.44 -11.98
CA MET A 98 4.70 13.56 -11.82
C MET A 98 3.92 13.88 -13.11
N ARG A 99 4.54 13.70 -14.27
CA ARG A 99 3.88 13.88 -15.56
C ARG A 99 2.82 12.81 -15.84
N ASP A 100 3.17 11.54 -15.67
CA ASP A 100 2.35 10.41 -16.11
C ASP A 100 1.30 10.02 -15.06
N ILE A 101 1.65 10.10 -13.78
CA ILE A 101 0.81 9.69 -12.66
C ILE A 101 0.26 10.91 -11.91
N GLY A 102 1.12 11.82 -11.48
CA GLY A 102 0.72 12.99 -10.70
C GLY A 102 -0.33 13.85 -11.40
N SER A 103 -0.25 14.00 -12.74
CA SER A 103 -1.22 14.75 -13.55
C SER A 103 -2.65 14.17 -13.51
N LEU A 104 -2.80 12.90 -13.12
CA LEU A 104 -4.09 12.22 -13.00
C LEU A 104 -4.76 12.44 -11.64
N PHE A 105 -4.06 13.05 -10.68
CA PHE A 105 -4.59 13.32 -9.34
C PHE A 105 -5.03 14.78 -9.19
N SER A 106 -6.25 14.97 -8.70
CA SER A 106 -6.75 16.30 -8.35
C SER A 106 -6.43 16.60 -6.88
N VAL A 107 -5.64 17.65 -6.64
CA VAL A 107 -5.31 18.10 -5.27
C VAL A 107 -6.56 18.35 -4.45
N ASN A 108 -7.60 18.98 -5.03
CA ASN A 108 -8.86 19.24 -4.32
C ASN A 108 -9.55 17.95 -3.87
N LYS A 109 -9.52 16.88 -4.70
CA LYS A 109 -10.06 15.58 -4.33
C LYS A 109 -9.22 14.90 -3.25
N MET A 110 -7.90 15.01 -3.33
CA MET A 110 -7.00 14.46 -2.33
C MET A 110 -7.25 15.13 -0.97
N LEU A 111 -7.28 16.46 -0.92
CA LEU A 111 -7.51 17.20 0.32
C LEU A 111 -8.91 16.93 0.93
N ALA A 112 -9.89 16.56 0.12
CA ALA A 112 -11.21 16.14 0.60
C ALA A 112 -11.26 14.70 1.14
N ALA A 113 -10.19 13.90 0.93
CA ALA A 113 -10.14 12.52 1.40
C ALA A 113 -10.05 12.44 2.93
N GLU A 114 -10.72 11.44 3.52
CA GLU A 114 -10.82 11.29 4.98
C GLU A 114 -9.44 11.14 5.64
N CYS A 115 -8.50 10.47 4.97
CA CYS A 115 -7.13 10.25 5.48
C CYS A 115 -6.35 11.57 5.71
N TYR A 116 -6.74 12.67 5.08
CA TYR A 116 -6.06 13.97 5.22
C TYR A 116 -6.80 14.95 6.12
N LYS A 117 -8.08 14.77 6.42
CA LYS A 117 -8.88 15.74 7.17
C LYS A 117 -8.26 16.14 8.51
N GLN A 118 -7.81 15.15 9.29
CA GLN A 118 -7.17 15.42 10.58
C GLN A 118 -5.84 16.15 10.43
N ARG A 119 -5.09 15.82 9.37
CA ARG A 119 -3.79 16.45 9.09
C ARG A 119 -3.90 17.88 8.57
N LEU A 120 -5.01 18.25 7.92
CA LEU A 120 -5.24 19.64 7.47
C LEU A 120 -5.31 20.63 8.64
N GLU A 121 -5.81 20.22 9.79
CA GLU A 121 -5.90 21.07 10.98
C GLU A 121 -4.52 21.32 11.62
N THR A 122 -3.60 20.36 11.55
CA THR A 122 -2.26 20.42 12.16
C THR A 122 -1.16 20.76 11.17
N GLY A 123 -1.47 20.80 9.89
CA GLY A 123 -0.55 21.03 8.78
C GLY A 123 -0.18 19.73 8.05
N LEU A 124 -0.54 19.65 6.78
CA LEU A 124 -0.21 18.54 5.88
C LEU A 124 0.92 18.97 4.95
N THR A 125 2.03 18.23 4.96
CA THR A 125 3.14 18.47 4.04
C THR A 125 2.87 17.83 2.68
N PHE A 126 3.50 18.35 1.61
CA PHE A 126 3.49 17.68 0.30
C PHE A 126 4.07 16.26 0.37
N PHE A 127 5.05 16.06 1.23
CA PHE A 127 5.67 14.77 1.49
C PHE A 127 4.64 13.72 1.96
N GLU A 128 3.83 14.06 2.96
CA GLU A 128 2.75 13.17 3.45
C GLU A 128 1.64 13.01 2.42
N MET A 129 1.28 14.08 1.69
CA MET A 129 0.26 14.03 0.65
C MET A 129 0.67 13.12 -0.51
N SER A 130 1.96 13.01 -0.81
CA SER A 130 2.47 12.15 -1.89
C SER A 130 2.31 10.65 -1.60
N TYR A 131 2.08 10.26 -0.35
CA TYR A 131 1.87 8.85 0.02
C TYR A 131 0.72 8.20 -0.77
N MET A 132 -0.41 8.90 -0.90
CA MET A 132 -1.56 8.41 -1.69
C MET A 132 -1.18 8.12 -3.14
N LEU A 133 -0.34 8.97 -3.77
CA LEU A 133 0.10 8.76 -5.15
C LEU A 133 0.92 7.47 -5.27
N MET A 134 1.81 7.25 -4.31
CA MET A 134 2.69 6.07 -4.33
C MET A 134 1.91 4.78 -4.10
N GLN A 135 1.01 4.73 -3.11
CA GLN A 135 0.19 3.54 -2.88
C GLN A 135 -0.77 3.30 -4.05
N SER A 136 -1.32 4.34 -4.66
CA SER A 136 -2.13 4.20 -5.88
C SER A 136 -1.32 3.64 -7.04
N TYR A 137 -0.06 4.06 -7.18
CA TYR A 137 0.85 3.54 -8.19
C TYR A 137 1.27 2.09 -7.89
N ASP A 138 1.41 1.71 -6.62
CA ASP A 138 1.65 0.31 -6.24
C ASP A 138 0.55 -0.59 -6.80
N PHE A 139 -0.72 -0.21 -6.64
CA PHE A 139 -1.83 -1.00 -7.19
C PHE A 139 -1.80 -1.07 -8.72
N LEU A 140 -1.52 0.04 -9.40
CA LEU A 140 -1.33 0.04 -10.85
C LEU A 140 -0.19 -0.89 -11.27
N HIS A 141 0.96 -0.82 -10.61
CA HIS A 141 2.12 -1.68 -10.88
C HIS A 141 1.77 -3.16 -10.69
N LEU A 142 1.09 -3.49 -9.60
CA LEU A 142 0.64 -4.87 -9.35
C LEU A 142 -0.40 -5.34 -10.38
N TYR A 143 -1.27 -4.45 -10.82
CA TYR A 143 -2.22 -4.72 -11.89
C TYR A 143 -1.50 -5.03 -13.20
N GLU A 144 -0.55 -4.20 -13.61
CA GLU A 144 0.19 -4.35 -14.86
C GLU A 144 1.14 -5.55 -14.87
N THR A 145 1.78 -5.83 -13.73
CA THR A 145 2.82 -6.86 -13.63
C THR A 145 2.24 -8.24 -13.33
N TYR A 146 1.22 -8.31 -12.49
CA TYR A 146 0.68 -9.59 -11.98
C TYR A 146 -0.79 -9.81 -12.30
N GLY A 147 -1.46 -8.87 -12.97
CA GLY A 147 -2.90 -8.94 -13.20
C GLY A 147 -3.75 -8.81 -11.93
N CYS A 148 -3.22 -8.15 -10.89
CA CYS A 148 -3.91 -7.96 -9.61
C CYS A 148 -5.12 -7.05 -9.78
N LYS A 149 -6.33 -7.55 -9.55
CA LYS A 149 -7.58 -6.81 -9.72
C LYS A 149 -8.25 -6.38 -8.42
N LEU A 150 -7.80 -6.90 -7.27
CA LEU A 150 -8.39 -6.60 -5.97
C LEU A 150 -7.30 -6.15 -4.99
N GLU A 151 -7.40 -4.90 -4.50
CA GLU A 151 -6.60 -4.42 -3.38
C GLU A 151 -7.41 -4.53 -2.08
N MET A 152 -6.77 -5.02 -1.01
CA MET A 152 -7.43 -5.23 0.28
C MET A 152 -6.64 -4.57 1.40
N GLY A 153 -7.36 -3.97 2.36
CA GLY A 153 -6.73 -3.35 3.52
C GLY A 153 -7.68 -3.07 4.67
N GLY A 154 -7.16 -2.47 5.73
CA GLY A 154 -7.99 -1.93 6.80
C GLY A 154 -8.86 -0.76 6.32
N ASN A 155 -9.90 -0.45 7.06
CA ASN A 155 -10.81 0.65 6.70
C ASN A 155 -10.14 2.03 6.72
N ASP A 156 -9.03 2.19 7.42
CA ASP A 156 -8.16 3.37 7.38
C ASP A 156 -7.50 3.58 6.02
N GLN A 157 -7.33 2.51 5.23
CA GLN A 157 -6.71 2.53 3.89
C GLN A 157 -7.70 2.83 2.76
N TRP A 158 -8.98 3.06 3.07
CA TRP A 158 -10.03 3.25 2.06
C TRP A 158 -9.68 4.28 0.99
N SER A 159 -9.22 5.46 1.41
CA SER A 159 -8.88 6.54 0.47
C SER A 159 -7.69 6.20 -0.43
N ASN A 160 -6.68 5.52 0.11
CA ASN A 160 -5.49 5.11 -0.65
C ASN A 160 -5.85 4.02 -1.67
N ILE A 161 -6.64 3.01 -1.27
CA ILE A 161 -7.14 1.95 -2.14
C ILE A 161 -7.98 2.53 -3.28
N LEU A 162 -8.92 3.44 -2.97
CA LEU A 162 -9.73 4.10 -4.01
C LEU A 162 -8.87 4.92 -4.97
N GLY A 163 -7.78 5.52 -4.50
CA GLY A 163 -6.81 6.22 -5.36
C GLY A 163 -6.25 5.29 -6.44
N GLY A 164 -5.89 4.06 -6.08
CA GLY A 164 -5.40 3.05 -7.00
C GLY A 164 -6.47 2.57 -7.99
N VAL A 165 -7.68 2.30 -7.50
CA VAL A 165 -8.83 1.93 -8.36
C VAL A 165 -9.13 3.04 -9.38
N ASP A 166 -9.16 4.30 -8.93
CA ASP A 166 -9.40 5.46 -9.81
C ASP A 166 -8.27 5.64 -10.82
N LEU A 167 -7.02 5.42 -10.42
CA LEU A 167 -5.85 5.53 -11.31
C LEU A 167 -5.92 4.49 -12.43
N ILE A 168 -6.15 3.22 -12.12
CA ILE A 168 -6.28 2.14 -13.11
C ILE A 168 -7.40 2.47 -14.11
N ARG A 169 -8.57 2.91 -13.63
CA ARG A 169 -9.69 3.30 -14.49
C ARG A 169 -9.34 4.48 -15.40
N ARG A 170 -8.62 5.49 -14.91
CA ARG A 170 -8.24 6.68 -15.70
C ARG A 170 -7.23 6.39 -16.79
N ILE A 171 -6.37 5.40 -16.60
CA ILE A 171 -5.42 4.95 -17.62
C ILE A 171 -6.11 4.09 -18.71
N GLY A 172 -7.41 3.80 -18.55
CA GLY A 172 -8.18 3.05 -19.54
C GLY A 172 -7.94 1.54 -19.46
N LYS A 173 -7.58 1.06 -18.29
CA LYS A 173 -7.46 -0.38 -18.00
C LYS A 173 -8.82 -0.97 -17.64
N ASP A 174 -8.85 -2.27 -17.40
CA ASP A 174 -10.01 -3.02 -16.92
C ASP A 174 -10.51 -2.55 -15.54
N ASP A 175 -11.66 -3.10 -15.12
CA ASP A 175 -12.16 -2.91 -13.77
C ASP A 175 -11.19 -3.48 -12.72
N SER A 176 -10.98 -2.70 -11.68
CA SER A 176 -10.29 -3.07 -10.47
C SER A 176 -11.15 -2.74 -9.25
N TYR A 177 -10.89 -3.41 -8.14
CA TYR A 177 -11.75 -3.38 -6.97
C TYR A 177 -10.95 -3.13 -5.69
N GLY A 178 -11.60 -2.47 -4.73
CA GLY A 178 -11.07 -2.29 -3.38
C GLY A 178 -11.97 -2.97 -2.36
N LEU A 179 -11.37 -3.62 -1.38
CA LEU A 179 -12.08 -4.23 -0.25
C LEU A 179 -11.43 -3.76 1.05
N THR A 180 -12.24 -3.20 1.94
CA THR A 180 -11.78 -2.88 3.28
C THR A 180 -12.53 -3.66 4.34
N PHE A 181 -11.84 -3.90 5.44
CA PHE A 181 -12.40 -4.55 6.62
C PHE A 181 -12.07 -3.73 7.87
N LYS A 182 -12.91 -3.89 8.89
CA LYS A 182 -12.69 -3.23 10.18
C LYS A 182 -11.43 -3.81 10.83
N LEU A 183 -10.56 -2.93 11.29
CA LEU A 183 -9.42 -3.30 12.13
C LEU A 183 -9.86 -3.63 13.56
N LEU A 184 -9.03 -4.41 14.25
CA LEU A 184 -9.24 -4.78 15.66
C LEU A 184 -8.96 -3.61 16.60
#